data_f08e8214b456b835a0b9efc650d84cdc
#
_entry.id   f08e8214b456b835a0b9efc650d84cdc
#
_cell.length_a   1.000
_cell.length_b   1.000
_cell.length_c   1.000
_cell.angle_alpha   90.00
_cell.angle_beta   90.00
_cell.angle_gamma   90.00
#
_symmetry.space_group_name_H-M   'P 1'
#
loop_
_entity.id
_entity.type
_entity.pdbx_description
1 polymer ?
#
loop_
_entity_poly.entity_id
_entity_poly.type
_entity_poly.pdbx_seq_one_letter_code
_entity_poly.pdbx_strand_id
1 'polypeptide(L)'
;MKLFDKNEFYQGDLLKDFINTIGLEWDDNFIIPDKQNETLDLLGMEILNHFNNYSIPILTNRYVDFIINFFDKHFTSKNPELKFQPPKEIYQSYIDYFEESNEWVRKEFFPRKERLFPKKDMSTYKENYELREMKPEYWDKIAEFIADIIKTKNENILNLNQTLEIKNQELSNQTNQIHNLNTTLENKNQLLTAKENLLNFQNNYGKAKIRIQNQLSYKLGQALILNSKSVLGYLSLPFIILSIVISHKQEQKAYKFKVKKNPNLALPPLSSYDDYNEALKIKNHFSYQLGEEFIKASKNWYGGGYIKFWLIDIQNLKRKN
;
A
#
# COMPACT_ATOMS: atom_id res chain seq x y z
N MET A 1 37.89 -4.48 -40.88
CA MET A 1 36.68 -5.10 -41.43
C MET A 1 36.90 -6.60 -41.52
N LYS A 2 35.90 -7.44 -41.20
CA LYS A 2 35.97 -8.91 -41.35
C LYS A 2 34.83 -9.38 -42.23
N LEU A 3 35.07 -10.47 -42.95
CA LEU A 3 34.02 -11.14 -43.70
C LEU A 3 33.20 -12.05 -42.80
N PHE A 4 31.90 -12.06 -43.00
CA PHE A 4 31.00 -13.00 -42.35
C PHE A 4 31.02 -14.34 -43.12
N ASP A 5 32.16 -15.05 -42.95
CA ASP A 5 32.41 -16.35 -43.55
C ASP A 5 32.95 -17.29 -42.48
N LYS A 6 32.31 -18.46 -42.33
CA LYS A 6 32.66 -19.45 -41.31
C LYS A 6 34.16 -19.88 -41.42
N ASN A 7 34.73 -19.88 -42.62
CA ASN A 7 36.12 -20.23 -42.82
C ASN A 7 37.09 -19.14 -42.37
N GLU A 8 36.61 -17.93 -42.13
CA GLU A 8 37.38 -16.77 -41.68
C GLU A 8 37.21 -16.48 -40.17
N PHE A 9 36.26 -17.17 -39.49
CA PHE A 9 36.04 -16.98 -38.08
C PHE A 9 37.15 -17.60 -37.24
N TYR A 10 37.55 -16.91 -36.16
CA TYR A 10 38.48 -17.44 -35.17
C TYR A 10 37.95 -18.77 -34.64
N GLN A 11 38.74 -19.84 -34.77
CA GLN A 11 38.37 -21.23 -34.44
C GLN A 11 37.08 -21.72 -35.14
N GLY A 12 36.70 -21.12 -36.28
CA GLY A 12 35.49 -21.52 -37.03
C GLY A 12 34.16 -21.20 -36.37
N ASP A 13 34.16 -20.39 -35.32
CA ASP A 13 33.00 -20.05 -34.50
C ASP A 13 32.76 -18.53 -34.46
N LEU A 14 31.54 -18.09 -34.77
CA LEU A 14 31.17 -16.67 -34.85
C LEU A 14 31.31 -15.96 -33.51
N LEU A 15 30.85 -16.60 -32.42
CA LEU A 15 30.86 -15.98 -31.09
C LEU A 15 32.28 -15.86 -30.57
N LYS A 16 33.09 -16.90 -30.76
CA LYS A 16 34.52 -16.87 -30.42
C LYS A 16 35.28 -15.83 -31.23
N ASP A 17 34.94 -15.69 -32.50
CA ASP A 17 35.52 -14.66 -33.36
C ASP A 17 35.15 -13.25 -32.89
N PHE A 18 33.90 -13.03 -32.49
CA PHE A 18 33.46 -11.76 -31.96
C PHE A 18 34.18 -11.41 -30.67
N ILE A 19 34.20 -12.33 -29.69
CA ILE A 19 34.86 -12.14 -28.39
C ILE A 19 36.36 -11.86 -28.57
N ASN A 20 37.05 -12.64 -29.40
CA ASN A 20 38.43 -12.40 -29.75
C ASN A 20 38.67 -11.03 -30.43
N THR A 21 37.73 -10.58 -31.28
CA THR A 21 37.82 -9.30 -31.99
C THR A 21 37.73 -8.10 -31.06
N ILE A 22 36.94 -8.19 -29.98
CA ILE A 22 36.81 -7.14 -28.94
C ILE A 22 37.88 -7.24 -27.86
N GLY A 23 38.82 -8.19 -27.96
CA GLY A 23 39.99 -8.34 -27.07
C GLY A 23 39.67 -9.04 -25.75
N LEU A 24 38.59 -9.82 -25.66
CA LEU A 24 38.28 -10.66 -24.55
C LEU A 24 38.71 -12.11 -24.78
N GLU A 25 39.04 -12.80 -23.69
CA GLU A 25 39.30 -14.24 -23.74
C GLU A 25 37.97 -15.00 -23.56
N TRP A 26 37.82 -16.08 -24.34
CA TRP A 26 36.70 -17.00 -24.23
C TRP A 26 36.87 -17.90 -23.02
N ASP A 27 35.90 -17.91 -22.11
CA ASP A 27 35.88 -18.79 -20.94
C ASP A 27 34.50 -19.46 -20.73
N ASP A 28 34.40 -20.31 -19.72
CA ASP A 28 33.17 -21.07 -19.42
C ASP A 28 32.04 -20.22 -18.81
N ASN A 29 32.27 -18.93 -18.56
CA ASN A 29 31.25 -18.01 -18.04
C ASN A 29 30.35 -17.45 -19.16
N PHE A 30 30.73 -17.62 -20.41
CA PHE A 30 29.88 -17.21 -21.54
C PHE A 30 28.69 -18.16 -21.71
N ILE A 31 27.49 -17.61 -21.57
CA ILE A 31 26.25 -18.33 -21.87
C ILE A 31 26.02 -18.30 -23.37
N ILE A 32 26.12 -19.47 -24.01
CA ILE A 32 25.85 -19.61 -25.44
C ILE A 32 24.34 -19.69 -25.63
N PRO A 33 23.71 -18.74 -26.34
CA PRO A 33 22.28 -18.85 -26.63
C PRO A 33 22.03 -20.03 -27.59
N ASP A 34 20.86 -20.63 -27.46
CA ASP A 34 20.42 -21.62 -28.46
C ASP A 34 20.38 -21.00 -29.85
N LYS A 35 20.67 -21.82 -30.85
CA LYS A 35 20.53 -21.38 -32.24
C LYS A 35 19.10 -20.95 -32.52
N GLN A 36 18.94 -19.74 -32.99
CA GLN A 36 17.67 -19.15 -33.39
C GLN A 36 17.67 -18.79 -34.86
N ASN A 37 16.50 -18.67 -35.44
CA ASN A 37 16.30 -18.27 -36.84
C ASN A 37 16.99 -19.24 -37.84
N GLU A 38 16.88 -20.53 -37.60
CA GLU A 38 17.29 -21.50 -38.62
C GLU A 38 16.34 -21.43 -39.82
N THR A 39 16.87 -21.75 -41.00
CA THR A 39 16.09 -21.72 -42.24
C THR A 39 14.98 -22.79 -42.17
N LEU A 40 13.74 -22.38 -42.39
CA LEU A 40 12.61 -23.29 -42.48
C LEU A 40 12.77 -24.23 -43.68
N ASP A 41 12.25 -25.44 -43.51
CA ASP A 41 12.09 -26.36 -44.59
C ASP A 41 10.87 -26.00 -45.50
N LEU A 42 10.74 -26.63 -46.66
CA LEU A 42 9.64 -26.35 -47.60
C LEU A 42 8.27 -26.55 -46.98
N LEU A 43 8.11 -27.56 -46.12
CA LEU A 43 6.87 -27.80 -45.42
C LEU A 43 6.54 -26.65 -44.44
N GLY A 44 7.54 -26.20 -43.65
CA GLY A 44 7.40 -25.07 -42.74
C GLY A 44 7.10 -23.77 -43.48
N MET A 45 7.74 -23.54 -44.62
CA MET A 45 7.49 -22.34 -45.46
C MET A 45 6.06 -22.34 -46.02
N GLU A 46 5.57 -23.50 -46.47
CA GLU A 46 4.21 -23.64 -47.01
C GLU A 46 3.18 -23.39 -45.91
N ILE A 47 3.36 -23.98 -44.73
CA ILE A 47 2.49 -23.77 -43.58
C ILE A 47 2.53 -22.31 -43.14
N LEU A 48 3.72 -21.70 -43.06
CA LEU A 48 3.87 -20.29 -42.66
C LEU A 48 3.19 -19.35 -43.66
N ASN A 49 3.28 -19.64 -44.96
CA ASN A 49 2.63 -18.85 -46.00
C ASN A 49 1.10 -18.91 -45.86
N HIS A 50 0.52 -20.09 -45.61
CA HIS A 50 -0.88 -20.22 -45.29
C HIS A 50 -1.25 -19.52 -44.00
N PHE A 51 -0.43 -19.64 -42.97
CA PHE A 51 -0.66 -18.96 -41.68
C PHE A 51 -0.73 -17.44 -41.83
N ASN A 52 0.18 -16.85 -42.62
CA ASN A 52 0.20 -15.41 -42.90
C ASN A 52 -1.05 -14.93 -43.65
N ASN A 53 -1.58 -15.75 -44.54
CA ASN A 53 -2.79 -15.45 -45.33
C ASN A 53 -4.09 -15.46 -44.43
N TYR A 54 -4.10 -16.26 -43.38
CA TYR A 54 -5.23 -16.40 -42.47
C TYR A 54 -5.03 -15.71 -41.13
N SER A 55 -3.80 -15.31 -40.76
CA SER A 55 -3.53 -14.62 -39.53
C SER A 55 -4.01 -13.17 -39.63
N ILE A 56 -5.05 -12.92 -38.90
CA ILE A 56 -5.65 -11.61 -38.66
C ILE A 56 -4.59 -10.61 -38.16
N PRO A 57 -4.72 -9.30 -38.44
CA PRO A 57 -3.77 -8.24 -38.03
C PRO A 57 -3.61 -8.01 -36.50
N ILE A 58 -4.00 -8.98 -35.66
CA ILE A 58 -4.02 -8.89 -34.18
C ILE A 58 -2.77 -9.54 -33.55
N LEU A 59 -1.79 -9.96 -34.35
CA LEU A 59 -0.57 -10.56 -33.79
C LEU A 59 0.34 -9.46 -33.22
N THR A 60 0.24 -9.24 -31.92
CA THR A 60 1.26 -8.49 -31.16
C THR A 60 2.63 -9.20 -31.31
N ASN A 61 3.73 -8.46 -31.21
CA ASN A 61 5.10 -8.99 -31.29
C ASN A 61 5.30 -10.29 -30.47
N ARG A 62 4.68 -10.40 -29.30
CA ARG A 62 4.69 -11.58 -28.44
C ARG A 62 4.10 -12.84 -29.07
N TYR A 63 3.17 -12.68 -29.99
CA TYR A 63 2.51 -13.80 -30.66
C TYR A 63 3.36 -14.30 -31.83
N VAL A 64 4.05 -13.39 -32.48
CA VAL A 64 5.00 -13.70 -33.56
C VAL A 64 6.15 -14.52 -33.00
N ASP A 65 6.77 -14.09 -31.90
CA ASP A 65 7.86 -14.81 -31.24
C ASP A 65 7.43 -16.22 -30.79
N PHE A 66 6.22 -16.33 -30.23
CA PHE A 66 5.67 -17.62 -29.84
C PHE A 66 5.55 -18.59 -31.02
N ILE A 67 5.01 -18.14 -32.14
CA ILE A 67 4.83 -18.96 -33.34
C ILE A 67 6.17 -19.33 -33.97
N ILE A 68 7.09 -18.37 -34.10
CA ILE A 68 8.42 -18.60 -34.70
C ILE A 68 9.16 -19.72 -33.97
N ASN A 69 9.12 -19.73 -32.61
CA ASN A 69 9.79 -20.79 -31.85
C ASN A 69 9.25 -22.19 -32.16
N PHE A 70 7.95 -22.33 -32.46
CA PHE A 70 7.38 -23.62 -32.86
C PHE A 70 7.79 -23.99 -34.28
N PHE A 71 7.87 -23.03 -35.21
CA PHE A 71 8.37 -23.28 -36.55
C PHE A 71 9.84 -23.70 -36.53
N ASP A 72 10.68 -23.01 -35.75
CA ASP A 72 12.09 -23.38 -35.60
C ASP A 72 12.27 -24.78 -35.02
N LYS A 73 11.41 -25.18 -34.08
CA LYS A 73 11.44 -26.50 -33.43
C LYS A 73 11.04 -27.63 -34.37
N HIS A 74 9.99 -27.44 -35.17
CA HIS A 74 9.36 -28.51 -35.95
C HIS A 74 9.74 -28.54 -37.44
N PHE A 75 10.09 -27.41 -38.00
CA PHE A 75 10.26 -27.27 -39.45
C PHE A 75 11.65 -26.82 -39.88
N THR A 76 12.64 -26.79 -38.99
CA THR A 76 14.03 -26.62 -39.39
C THR A 76 14.59 -27.93 -39.97
N SER A 77 15.06 -27.88 -41.21
CA SER A 77 15.29 -29.12 -41.91
C SER A 77 16.76 -29.54 -41.90
N LYS A 78 17.00 -30.73 -41.41
CA LYS A 78 18.20 -31.53 -41.71
C LYS A 78 18.02 -32.40 -42.95
N ASN A 79 16.82 -32.46 -43.52
CA ASN A 79 16.50 -33.26 -44.69
C ASN A 79 16.80 -32.48 -45.96
N PRO A 80 17.77 -32.89 -46.79
CA PRO A 80 18.11 -32.22 -48.06
C PRO A 80 16.94 -32.10 -49.06
N GLU A 81 15.97 -33.04 -49.00
CA GLU A 81 14.79 -33.03 -49.88
C GLU A 81 13.82 -31.90 -49.54
N LEU A 82 13.82 -31.43 -48.31
CA LEU A 82 12.98 -30.31 -47.87
C LEU A 82 13.74 -28.97 -47.82
N LYS A 83 15.02 -28.97 -48.16
CA LYS A 83 15.80 -27.73 -48.13
C LYS A 83 15.37 -26.81 -49.25
N PHE A 84 14.94 -25.59 -48.92
CA PHE A 84 14.59 -24.58 -49.91
C PHE A 84 15.77 -24.21 -50.78
N GLN A 85 15.56 -24.25 -52.08
CA GLN A 85 16.50 -23.79 -53.09
C GLN A 85 15.70 -23.02 -54.17
N PRO A 86 15.87 -21.69 -54.30
CA PRO A 86 15.08 -20.90 -55.23
C PRO A 86 15.30 -21.32 -56.69
N PRO A 87 14.45 -20.89 -57.63
CA PRO A 87 14.68 -21.08 -59.04
C PRO A 87 16.09 -20.58 -59.46
N LYS A 88 16.77 -21.34 -60.31
CA LYS A 88 18.15 -21.07 -60.72
C LYS A 88 18.31 -19.66 -61.27
N GLU A 89 17.36 -19.20 -62.08
CA GLU A 89 17.36 -17.87 -62.68
C GLU A 89 17.30 -16.77 -61.62
N ILE A 90 16.45 -16.95 -60.63
CA ILE A 90 16.32 -16.00 -59.52
C ILE A 90 17.60 -15.99 -58.69
N TYR A 91 18.16 -17.17 -58.40
CA TYR A 91 19.41 -17.26 -57.64
C TYR A 91 20.56 -16.56 -58.40
N GLN A 92 20.66 -16.77 -59.73
CA GLN A 92 21.67 -16.13 -60.55
C GLN A 92 21.48 -14.61 -60.62
N SER A 93 20.25 -14.12 -60.77
CA SER A 93 19.95 -12.68 -60.78
C SER A 93 20.42 -11.96 -59.52
N TYR A 94 20.28 -12.59 -58.34
CA TYR A 94 20.80 -12.04 -57.07
C TYR A 94 22.34 -12.01 -57.06
N ILE A 95 22.99 -13.05 -57.54
CA ILE A 95 24.46 -13.06 -57.64
C ILE A 95 24.93 -11.90 -58.50
N ASP A 96 24.35 -11.77 -59.69
CA ASP A 96 24.73 -10.73 -60.68
C ASP A 96 24.45 -9.32 -60.13
N TYR A 97 23.33 -9.13 -59.44
CA TYR A 97 22.98 -7.86 -58.84
C TYR A 97 24.01 -7.38 -57.80
N PHE A 98 24.54 -8.27 -56.98
CA PHE A 98 25.52 -7.92 -55.95
C PHE A 98 26.97 -8.00 -56.40
N GLU A 99 27.27 -8.43 -57.61
CA GLU A 99 28.66 -8.63 -58.06
C GLU A 99 29.46 -7.31 -58.05
N GLU A 100 28.90 -6.21 -58.56
CA GLU A 100 29.57 -4.92 -58.59
C GLU A 100 29.87 -4.39 -57.18
N SER A 101 28.91 -4.46 -56.26
CA SER A 101 29.09 -4.03 -54.86
C SER A 101 30.08 -4.93 -54.10
N ASN A 102 30.04 -6.23 -54.35
CA ASN A 102 30.99 -7.17 -53.77
C ASN A 102 32.43 -6.91 -54.25
N GLU A 103 32.60 -6.58 -55.54
CA GLU A 103 33.91 -6.27 -56.10
C GLU A 103 34.45 -4.93 -55.57
N TRP A 104 33.58 -3.92 -55.38
CA TRP A 104 33.95 -2.68 -54.71
C TRP A 104 34.44 -2.93 -53.28
N VAL A 105 33.67 -3.68 -52.47
CA VAL A 105 34.07 -4.06 -51.10
C VAL A 105 35.37 -4.84 -51.07
N ARG A 106 35.54 -5.76 -52.05
CA ARG A 106 36.76 -6.53 -52.16
C ARG A 106 37.98 -5.62 -52.40
N LYS A 107 37.92 -4.70 -53.37
CA LYS A 107 39.02 -3.78 -53.68
C LYS A 107 39.38 -2.87 -52.52
N GLU A 108 38.37 -2.35 -51.86
CA GLU A 108 38.56 -1.37 -50.77
C GLU A 108 39.09 -2.01 -49.49
N PHE A 109 38.51 -3.13 -49.08
CA PHE A 109 38.76 -3.71 -47.76
C PHE A 109 39.52 -5.03 -47.77
N PHE A 110 39.53 -5.75 -48.90
CA PHE A 110 40.15 -7.07 -49.01
C PHE A 110 41.02 -7.20 -50.28
N PRO A 111 41.97 -6.30 -50.55
CA PRO A 111 42.70 -6.25 -51.81
C PRO A 111 43.54 -7.48 -52.13
N ARG A 112 43.82 -8.32 -51.10
CA ARG A 112 44.58 -9.56 -51.25
C ARG A 112 43.74 -10.75 -51.71
N LYS A 113 42.39 -10.62 -51.70
CA LYS A 113 41.48 -11.68 -52.14
C LYS A 113 41.23 -11.55 -53.62
N GLU A 114 41.22 -12.68 -54.35
CA GLU A 114 40.85 -12.72 -55.73
C GLU A 114 39.36 -12.41 -55.96
N ARG A 115 38.50 -12.96 -55.07
CA ARG A 115 37.06 -12.66 -54.99
C ARG A 115 36.64 -12.49 -53.53
N LEU A 116 35.57 -11.71 -53.31
CA LEU A 116 35.02 -11.53 -51.95
C LEU A 116 34.41 -12.86 -51.46
N PHE A 117 33.59 -13.50 -52.28
CA PHE A 117 33.00 -14.81 -52.05
C PHE A 117 33.32 -15.79 -53.17
N PRO A 118 33.53 -17.09 -52.90
CA PRO A 118 33.77 -18.09 -53.91
C PRO A 118 32.64 -18.16 -54.94
N LYS A 119 32.97 -18.33 -56.23
CA LYS A 119 31.95 -18.54 -57.22
C LYS A 119 31.32 -19.92 -57.06
N LYS A 120 29.97 -19.93 -56.87
CA LYS A 120 29.24 -21.17 -56.72
C LYS A 120 29.11 -21.89 -58.05
N ASP A 121 29.40 -23.17 -58.06
CA ASP A 121 29.16 -24.00 -59.23
C ASP A 121 27.67 -24.22 -59.47
N MET A 122 27.14 -23.62 -60.51
CA MET A 122 25.73 -23.71 -60.87
C MET A 122 25.41 -24.94 -61.75
N SER A 123 26.40 -25.76 -62.15
CA SER A 123 26.16 -26.99 -62.93
C SER A 123 25.46 -28.06 -62.05
N THR A 124 25.77 -28.09 -60.76
CA THR A 124 25.21 -29.04 -59.83
C THR A 124 24.01 -28.47 -59.02
N TYR A 125 23.59 -27.24 -59.31
CA TYR A 125 22.50 -26.59 -58.60
C TYR A 125 21.17 -27.23 -58.94
N LYS A 126 20.46 -27.71 -57.91
CA LYS A 126 19.11 -28.27 -58.01
C LYS A 126 18.12 -27.32 -57.34
N GLU A 127 17.15 -26.88 -58.12
CA GLU A 127 16.04 -26.09 -57.64
C GLU A 127 15.17 -26.95 -56.74
N ASN A 128 14.67 -26.33 -55.61
CA ASN A 128 13.74 -26.99 -54.71
C ASN A 128 12.93 -25.90 -53.97
N TYR A 129 11.93 -25.34 -54.64
CA TYR A 129 11.19 -24.18 -54.15
C TYR A 129 9.67 -24.44 -53.97
N GLU A 130 9.19 -25.63 -54.38
CA GLU A 130 7.79 -26.05 -54.27
C GLU A 130 7.68 -27.42 -53.59
N LEU A 131 6.72 -27.56 -52.70
CA LEU A 131 6.38 -28.85 -52.11
C LEU A 131 5.44 -29.60 -53.05
N ARG A 132 6.03 -30.45 -53.93
CA ARG A 132 5.29 -31.12 -55.01
C ARG A 132 4.36 -32.23 -54.53
N GLU A 133 4.64 -32.84 -53.38
CA GLU A 133 3.91 -33.99 -52.86
C GLU A 133 3.86 -33.96 -51.34
N MET A 134 2.67 -34.22 -50.76
CA MET A 134 2.46 -34.39 -49.33
C MET A 134 2.67 -35.85 -48.94
N LYS A 135 3.86 -36.15 -48.41
CA LYS A 135 4.20 -37.50 -47.94
C LYS A 135 3.52 -37.77 -46.57
N PRO A 136 3.21 -39.05 -46.24
CA PRO A 136 2.59 -39.39 -44.94
C PRO A 136 3.32 -38.82 -43.70
N GLU A 137 4.67 -38.84 -43.69
CA GLU A 137 5.49 -38.32 -42.61
C GLU A 137 5.37 -36.79 -42.41
N TYR A 138 4.89 -36.06 -43.42
CA TYR A 138 4.67 -34.60 -43.30
C TYR A 138 3.40 -34.32 -42.50
N TRP A 139 2.39 -35.20 -42.60
CA TRP A 139 1.19 -35.12 -41.77
C TRP A 139 1.52 -35.40 -40.32
N ASP A 140 2.41 -36.32 -40.02
CA ASP A 140 2.84 -36.62 -38.64
C ASP A 140 3.55 -35.38 -38.04
N LYS A 141 4.44 -34.74 -38.78
CA LYS A 141 5.10 -33.50 -38.37
C LYS A 141 4.11 -32.35 -38.11
N ILE A 142 3.09 -32.21 -38.96
CA ILE A 142 2.03 -31.19 -38.75
C ILE A 142 1.23 -31.54 -37.50
N ALA A 143 0.88 -32.80 -37.27
CA ALA A 143 0.17 -33.25 -36.08
C ALA A 143 0.98 -32.98 -34.81
N GLU A 144 2.28 -33.30 -34.79
CA GLU A 144 3.20 -33.00 -33.68
C GLU A 144 3.28 -31.48 -33.40
N PHE A 145 3.41 -30.65 -34.44
CA PHE A 145 3.43 -29.20 -34.33
C PHE A 145 2.14 -28.66 -33.68
N ILE A 146 0.97 -29.13 -34.16
CA ILE A 146 -0.32 -28.73 -33.60
C ILE A 146 -0.47 -29.20 -32.15
N ALA A 147 -0.09 -30.45 -31.87
CA ALA A 147 -0.16 -31.00 -30.52
C ALA A 147 0.72 -30.25 -29.53
N ASP A 148 1.92 -29.86 -29.94
CA ASP A 148 2.85 -29.10 -29.12
C ASP A 148 2.33 -27.67 -28.81
N ILE A 149 1.75 -27.00 -29.80
CA ILE A 149 1.07 -25.71 -29.61
C ILE A 149 -0.07 -25.84 -28.61
N ILE A 150 -0.94 -26.84 -28.78
CA ILE A 150 -2.10 -27.06 -27.88
C ILE A 150 -1.61 -27.36 -26.46
N LYS A 151 -0.63 -28.24 -26.29
CA LYS A 151 -0.04 -28.57 -24.99
C LYS A 151 0.50 -27.34 -24.29
N THR A 152 1.36 -26.57 -24.97
CA THR A 152 1.97 -25.36 -24.40
C THR A 152 0.93 -24.30 -24.04
N LYS A 153 -0.12 -24.14 -24.87
CA LYS A 153 -1.23 -23.23 -24.56
C LYS A 153 -2.00 -23.66 -23.33
N ASN A 154 -2.29 -24.96 -23.19
CA ASN A 154 -3.00 -25.50 -22.04
C ASN A 154 -2.17 -25.33 -20.75
N GLU A 155 -0.86 -25.58 -20.78
CA GLU A 155 0.05 -25.33 -19.66
C GLU A 155 0.04 -23.85 -19.24
N ASN A 156 0.11 -22.95 -20.23
CA ASN A 156 0.04 -21.50 -19.97
C ASN A 156 -1.32 -21.09 -19.36
N ILE A 157 -2.44 -21.63 -19.85
CA ILE A 157 -3.77 -21.39 -19.30
C ILE A 157 -3.86 -21.88 -17.86
N LEU A 158 -3.33 -23.06 -17.56
CA LEU A 158 -3.32 -23.61 -16.20
C LEU A 158 -2.53 -22.71 -15.25
N ASN A 159 -1.33 -22.27 -15.65
CA ASN A 159 -0.48 -21.38 -14.85
C ASN A 159 -1.15 -20.02 -14.62
N LEU A 160 -1.81 -19.46 -15.64
CA LEU A 160 -2.55 -18.21 -15.51
C LEU A 160 -3.75 -18.34 -14.56
N ASN A 161 -4.48 -19.44 -14.63
CA ASN A 161 -5.62 -19.70 -13.72
C ASN A 161 -5.15 -19.82 -12.27
N GLN A 162 -4.04 -20.53 -12.01
CA GLN A 162 -3.44 -20.60 -10.67
C GLN A 162 -3.01 -19.23 -10.15
N THR A 163 -2.37 -18.43 -11.01
CA THR A 163 -1.96 -17.07 -10.66
C THR A 163 -3.17 -16.19 -10.34
N LEU A 164 -4.24 -16.31 -11.12
CA LEU A 164 -5.48 -15.57 -10.91
C LEU A 164 -6.14 -15.94 -9.56
N GLU A 165 -6.14 -17.22 -9.22
CA GLU A 165 -6.69 -17.69 -7.95
C GLU A 165 -5.93 -17.12 -6.75
N ILE A 166 -4.59 -17.16 -6.79
CA ILE A 166 -3.74 -16.55 -5.76
C ILE A 166 -4.05 -15.05 -5.62
N LYS A 167 -4.15 -14.33 -6.74
CA LYS A 167 -4.46 -12.91 -6.75
C LYS A 167 -5.83 -12.59 -6.17
N ASN A 168 -6.83 -13.42 -6.45
CA ASN A 168 -8.18 -13.27 -5.89
C ASN A 168 -8.19 -13.50 -4.36
N GLN A 169 -7.42 -14.46 -3.86
CA GLN A 169 -7.26 -14.69 -2.42
C GLN A 169 -6.56 -13.50 -1.73
N GLU A 170 -5.48 -12.96 -2.33
CA GLU A 170 -4.81 -11.75 -1.83
C GLU A 170 -5.77 -10.56 -1.77
N LEU A 171 -6.56 -10.33 -2.82
CA LEU A 171 -7.55 -9.26 -2.89
C LEU A 171 -8.63 -9.40 -1.80
N SER A 172 -9.12 -10.62 -1.57
CA SER A 172 -10.09 -10.91 -0.51
C SER A 172 -9.52 -10.58 0.87
N ASN A 173 -8.27 -10.98 1.14
CA ASN A 173 -7.59 -10.69 2.39
C ASN A 173 -7.40 -9.17 2.61
N GLN A 174 -6.99 -8.45 1.58
CA GLN A 174 -6.85 -6.99 1.64
C GLN A 174 -8.19 -6.30 1.90
N THR A 175 -9.26 -6.76 1.26
CA THR A 175 -10.62 -6.24 1.48
C THR A 175 -11.06 -6.41 2.93
N ASN A 176 -10.81 -7.58 3.53
CA ASN A 176 -11.10 -7.84 4.94
C ASN A 176 -10.28 -6.95 5.88
N GLN A 177 -8.99 -6.72 5.58
CA GLN A 177 -8.15 -5.82 6.34
C GLN A 177 -8.66 -4.37 6.29
N ILE A 178 -9.05 -3.88 5.12
CA ILE A 178 -9.64 -2.54 4.93
C ILE A 178 -10.93 -2.42 5.75
N HIS A 179 -11.80 -3.41 5.72
CA HIS A 179 -13.03 -3.41 6.50
C HIS A 179 -12.75 -3.29 8.01
N ASN A 180 -11.82 -4.09 8.54
CA ASN A 180 -11.43 -4.06 9.96
C ASN A 180 -10.80 -2.71 10.35
N LEU A 181 -9.97 -2.14 9.49
CA LEU A 181 -9.37 -0.81 9.72
C LEU A 181 -10.43 0.29 9.74
N ASN A 182 -11.40 0.25 8.83
CA ASN A 182 -12.49 1.23 8.79
C ASN A 182 -13.35 1.16 10.07
N THR A 183 -13.70 -0.04 10.52
CA THR A 183 -14.43 -0.23 11.80
C THR A 183 -13.65 0.32 12.99
N THR A 184 -12.35 0.06 13.03
CA THR A 184 -11.46 0.58 14.07
C THR A 184 -11.38 2.10 14.05
N LEU A 185 -11.30 2.69 12.88
CA LEU A 185 -11.26 4.15 12.68
C LEU A 185 -12.55 4.80 13.13
N GLU A 186 -13.69 4.22 12.79
CA GLU A 186 -15.01 4.71 13.20
C GLU A 186 -15.16 4.72 14.74
N ASN A 187 -14.77 3.63 15.40
CA ASN A 187 -14.77 3.55 16.87
C ASN A 187 -13.86 4.61 17.51
N LYS A 188 -12.67 4.84 16.94
CA LYS A 188 -11.75 5.89 17.42
C LYS A 188 -12.34 7.30 17.23
N ASN A 189 -12.99 7.55 16.10
CA ASN A 189 -13.62 8.85 15.82
C ASN A 189 -14.76 9.12 16.79
N GLN A 190 -15.60 8.13 17.10
CA GLN A 190 -16.66 8.25 18.10
C GLN A 190 -16.08 8.58 19.49
N LEU A 191 -15.01 7.88 19.89
CA LEU A 191 -14.33 8.15 21.16
C LEU A 191 -13.71 9.56 21.20
N LEU A 192 -13.12 10.00 20.11
CA LEU A 192 -12.54 11.34 19.99
C LEU A 192 -13.61 12.40 20.14
N THR A 193 -14.72 12.28 19.41
CA THR A 193 -15.87 13.20 19.51
C THR A 193 -16.43 13.25 20.92
N ALA A 194 -16.55 12.11 21.60
CA ALA A 194 -17.01 12.07 23.00
C ALA A 194 -16.04 12.82 23.93
N LYS A 195 -14.73 12.64 23.75
CA LYS A 195 -13.70 13.36 24.54
C LYS A 195 -13.70 14.86 24.27
N GLU A 196 -13.85 15.26 23.03
CA GLU A 196 -13.94 16.68 22.63
C GLU A 196 -15.17 17.35 23.26
N ASN A 197 -16.32 16.68 23.23
CA ASN A 197 -17.54 17.18 23.88
C ASN A 197 -17.36 17.35 25.40
N LEU A 198 -16.71 16.36 26.04
CA LEU A 198 -16.39 16.43 27.45
C LEU A 198 -15.45 17.58 27.79
N LEU A 199 -14.38 17.73 26.99
CA LEU A 199 -13.41 18.82 27.16
C LEU A 199 -14.05 20.20 26.98
N ASN A 200 -14.88 20.34 25.95
CA ASN A 200 -15.62 21.57 25.68
C ASN A 200 -16.58 21.89 26.85
N PHE A 201 -17.26 20.87 27.38
CA PHE A 201 -18.11 21.04 28.56
C PHE A 201 -17.30 21.51 29.77
N GLN A 202 -16.16 20.87 30.06
CA GLN A 202 -15.28 21.24 31.17
C GLN A 202 -14.69 22.65 31.02
N ASN A 203 -14.31 23.03 29.80
CA ASN A 203 -13.79 24.36 29.52
C ASN A 203 -14.83 25.45 29.72
N ASN A 204 -16.10 25.20 29.38
CA ASN A 204 -17.16 26.17 29.48
C ASN A 204 -17.72 26.26 30.91
N TYR A 205 -17.82 25.17 31.64
CA TYR A 205 -18.55 25.07 32.90
C TYR A 205 -17.69 24.65 34.11
N GLY A 206 -16.44 24.24 33.88
CA GLY A 206 -15.55 23.73 34.91
C GLY A 206 -15.95 22.34 35.41
N LYS A 207 -15.61 22.03 36.67
CA LYS A 207 -15.90 20.74 37.32
C LYS A 207 -16.91 20.88 38.44
N ALA A 208 -17.76 19.87 38.67
CA ALA A 208 -18.71 19.84 39.78
C ALA A 208 -18.00 19.97 41.14
N LYS A 209 -16.84 19.35 41.30
CA LYS A 209 -16.00 19.45 42.50
C LYS A 209 -15.74 20.90 42.88
N ILE A 210 -15.31 21.75 41.95
CA ILE A 210 -15.03 23.17 42.20
C ILE A 210 -16.31 23.92 42.56
N ARG A 211 -17.45 23.60 41.91
CA ARG A 211 -18.74 24.22 42.25
C ARG A 211 -19.18 23.91 43.68
N ILE A 212 -18.98 22.67 44.14
CA ILE A 212 -19.32 22.31 45.53
C ILE A 212 -18.36 22.96 46.51
N GLN A 213 -17.08 23.01 46.20
CA GLN A 213 -16.08 23.72 47.03
C GLN A 213 -16.32 25.23 47.11
N ASN A 214 -16.96 25.84 46.13
CA ASN A 214 -17.37 27.23 46.13
C ASN A 214 -18.68 27.48 46.85
N GLN A 215 -19.39 26.47 47.36
CA GLN A 215 -20.58 26.66 48.18
C GLN A 215 -20.23 27.23 49.54
N LEU A 216 -21.15 28.02 50.08
CA LEU A 216 -20.96 28.70 51.35
C LEU A 216 -20.62 27.74 52.49
N SER A 217 -21.27 26.57 52.52
CA SER A 217 -21.01 25.51 53.50
C SER A 217 -19.54 25.08 53.48
N TYR A 218 -18.98 24.79 52.31
CA TYR A 218 -17.59 24.35 52.22
C TYR A 218 -16.60 25.48 52.61
N LYS A 219 -16.81 26.71 52.10
CA LYS A 219 -15.97 27.87 52.41
C LYS A 219 -15.95 28.19 53.91
N LEU A 220 -17.14 28.14 54.57
CA LEU A 220 -17.25 28.38 56.02
C LEU A 220 -16.61 27.26 56.83
N GLY A 221 -16.85 26.01 56.46
CA GLY A 221 -16.26 24.87 57.18
C GLY A 221 -14.74 24.85 57.11
N GLN A 222 -14.17 25.16 55.92
CA GLN A 222 -12.72 25.33 55.76
C GLN A 222 -12.18 26.48 56.66
N ALA A 223 -12.85 27.62 56.67
CA ALA A 223 -12.44 28.75 57.50
C ALA A 223 -12.48 28.41 59.01
N LEU A 224 -13.51 27.70 59.46
CA LEU A 224 -13.63 27.22 60.86
C LEU A 224 -12.46 26.28 61.18
N ILE A 225 -12.12 25.31 60.33
CA ILE A 225 -11.04 24.36 60.59
C ILE A 225 -9.68 25.04 60.62
N LEU A 226 -9.42 25.91 59.64
CA LEU A 226 -8.10 26.56 59.51
C LEU A 226 -7.82 27.52 60.66
N ASN A 227 -8.83 28.31 61.04
CA ASN A 227 -8.64 29.38 62.02
C ASN A 227 -8.85 28.93 63.47
N SER A 228 -9.43 27.76 63.71
CA SER A 228 -9.54 27.19 65.05
C SER A 228 -8.25 26.62 65.63
N LYS A 229 -7.18 26.58 64.84
CA LYS A 229 -5.86 26.01 65.21
C LYS A 229 -5.00 26.96 66.04
N SER A 230 -5.28 28.27 66.06
CA SER A 230 -4.50 29.25 66.78
C SER A 230 -5.42 30.24 67.55
N VAL A 231 -4.92 30.82 68.60
CA VAL A 231 -5.66 31.78 69.39
C VAL A 231 -5.98 33.05 68.53
N LEU A 232 -5.05 33.58 67.83
CA LEU A 232 -5.25 34.71 66.92
C LEU A 232 -6.26 34.38 65.79
N GLY A 233 -6.19 33.18 65.25
CA GLY A 233 -7.15 32.68 64.24
C GLY A 233 -8.59 32.62 64.86
N TYR A 234 -8.69 32.13 66.05
CA TYR A 234 -10.01 32.08 66.79
C TYR A 234 -10.59 33.45 66.99
N LEU A 235 -9.81 34.44 67.44
CA LEU A 235 -10.25 35.84 67.64
C LEU A 235 -10.64 36.53 66.31
N SER A 236 -9.98 36.19 65.21
CA SER A 236 -10.25 36.75 63.82
C SER A 236 -11.43 36.05 63.14
N LEU A 237 -11.85 34.86 63.61
CA LEU A 237 -12.84 34.03 62.97
C LEU A 237 -14.17 34.72 62.65
N PRO A 238 -14.80 35.58 63.58
CA PRO A 238 -16.02 36.28 63.25
C PRO A 238 -15.88 37.22 62.03
N PHE A 239 -14.74 37.90 61.90
CA PHE A 239 -14.49 38.83 60.81
C PHE A 239 -14.27 38.02 59.46
N ILE A 240 -13.59 36.90 59.56
CA ILE A 240 -13.35 36.00 58.40
C ILE A 240 -14.69 35.43 57.92
N ILE A 241 -15.54 34.93 58.84
CA ILE A 241 -16.85 34.41 58.50
C ILE A 241 -17.74 35.48 57.88
N LEU A 242 -17.75 36.71 58.45
CA LEU A 242 -18.51 37.80 57.89
C LEU A 242 -18.05 38.15 56.47
N SER A 243 -16.74 38.25 56.28
CA SER A 243 -16.14 38.47 54.94
C SER A 243 -16.56 37.43 53.92
N ILE A 244 -16.49 36.12 54.29
CA ILE A 244 -16.90 35.02 53.42
C ILE A 244 -18.38 35.12 53.04
N VAL A 245 -19.24 35.42 54.01
CA VAL A 245 -20.69 35.53 53.79
C VAL A 245 -21.02 36.70 52.88
N ILE A 246 -20.39 37.88 53.11
CA ILE A 246 -20.60 39.07 52.29
C ILE A 246 -20.12 38.82 50.84
N SER A 247 -18.90 38.32 50.70
CA SER A 247 -18.33 37.99 49.37
C SER A 247 -19.22 36.99 48.63
N HIS A 248 -19.63 35.90 49.30
CA HIS A 248 -20.50 34.90 48.68
C HIS A 248 -21.86 35.48 48.25
N LYS A 249 -22.48 36.36 49.07
CA LYS A 249 -23.73 37.03 48.68
C LYS A 249 -23.53 37.95 47.47
N GLN A 250 -22.40 38.66 47.37
CA GLN A 250 -22.07 39.50 46.22
C GLN A 250 -21.84 38.67 44.97
N GLU A 251 -21.08 37.58 45.09
CA GLU A 251 -20.86 36.62 43.99
C GLU A 251 -22.21 36.06 43.47
N GLN A 252 -23.11 35.68 44.34
CA GLN A 252 -24.44 35.18 43.99
C GLN A 252 -25.32 36.24 43.31
N LYS A 253 -25.28 37.51 43.80
CA LYS A 253 -26.00 38.62 43.15
C LYS A 253 -25.44 38.90 41.75
N ALA A 254 -24.12 38.94 41.60
CA ALA A 254 -23.45 39.15 40.31
C ALA A 254 -23.80 38.03 39.33
N TYR A 255 -23.77 36.77 39.79
CA TYR A 255 -24.16 35.64 38.96
C TYR A 255 -25.61 35.73 38.49
N LYS A 256 -26.55 35.98 39.40
CA LYS A 256 -27.99 36.13 39.08
C LYS A 256 -28.22 37.28 38.07
N PHE A 257 -27.50 38.38 38.21
CA PHE A 257 -27.58 39.50 37.30
C PHE A 257 -27.06 39.13 35.91
N LYS A 258 -25.91 38.43 35.82
CA LYS A 258 -25.34 37.95 34.53
C LYS A 258 -26.30 36.99 33.82
N VAL A 259 -26.87 36.02 34.55
CA VAL A 259 -27.82 35.04 33.99
C VAL A 259 -29.12 35.71 33.57
N LYS A 260 -29.62 36.71 34.32
CA LYS A 260 -30.79 37.49 33.92
C LYS A 260 -30.56 38.25 32.62
N LYS A 261 -29.34 38.78 32.41
CA LYS A 261 -28.97 39.54 31.23
C LYS A 261 -28.69 38.60 30.03
N ASN A 262 -28.12 37.43 30.25
CA ASN A 262 -27.85 36.43 29.25
C ASN A 262 -28.11 35.01 29.82
N PRO A 263 -29.28 34.40 29.53
CA PRO A 263 -29.66 33.09 30.04
C PRO A 263 -28.68 31.95 29.70
N ASN A 264 -27.94 32.10 28.58
CA ASN A 264 -26.95 31.10 28.13
C ASN A 264 -25.73 30.98 29.08
N LEU A 265 -25.54 31.94 29.99
CA LEU A 265 -24.51 31.89 31.02
C LEU A 265 -24.95 31.10 32.25
N ALA A 266 -26.16 30.54 32.25
CA ALA A 266 -26.61 29.66 33.34
C ALA A 266 -25.78 28.38 33.40
N LEU A 267 -25.28 28.09 34.60
CA LEU A 267 -24.55 26.85 34.81
C LEU A 267 -25.51 25.66 34.72
N PRO A 268 -25.12 24.59 34.00
CA PRO A 268 -25.94 23.39 33.91
C PRO A 268 -26.17 22.75 35.30
N PRO A 269 -27.17 21.86 35.44
CA PRO A 269 -27.38 21.12 36.68
C PRO A 269 -26.12 20.38 37.12
N LEU A 270 -25.88 20.25 38.45
CA LEU A 270 -24.68 19.53 38.91
C LEU A 270 -24.65 18.07 38.44
N SER A 271 -25.80 17.45 38.23
CA SER A 271 -25.92 16.07 37.74
C SER A 271 -25.45 15.86 36.32
N SER A 272 -25.28 16.92 35.52
CA SER A 272 -24.78 16.83 34.13
C SER A 272 -23.25 16.86 34.02
N TYR A 273 -22.56 17.03 35.14
CA TYR A 273 -21.09 17.01 35.18
C TYR A 273 -20.59 15.57 35.26
N ASP A 274 -19.54 15.23 34.53
CA ASP A 274 -18.92 13.92 34.55
C ASP A 274 -18.36 13.52 35.93
N ASP A 275 -17.82 14.50 36.67
CA ASP A 275 -17.28 14.33 38.02
C ASP A 275 -18.34 14.46 39.13
N TYR A 276 -19.65 14.42 38.78
CA TYR A 276 -20.74 14.64 39.75
C TYR A 276 -20.69 13.67 40.93
N ASN A 277 -20.56 12.38 40.70
CA ASN A 277 -20.54 11.37 41.73
C ASN A 277 -19.33 11.52 42.68
N GLU A 278 -18.17 11.91 42.14
CA GLU A 278 -16.99 12.20 42.96
C GLU A 278 -17.16 13.50 43.72
N ALA A 279 -17.74 14.50 43.09
CA ALA A 279 -18.00 15.79 43.71
C ALA A 279 -18.98 15.68 44.88
N LEU A 280 -19.98 14.79 44.80
CA LEU A 280 -20.90 14.53 45.91
C LEU A 280 -20.19 14.02 47.16
N LYS A 281 -19.10 13.28 47.06
CA LYS A 281 -18.30 12.83 48.21
C LYS A 281 -17.80 13.99 49.06
N ILE A 282 -17.56 15.17 48.42
CA ILE A 282 -17.13 16.36 49.17
C ILE A 282 -18.18 16.84 50.16
N LYS A 283 -19.47 16.64 49.88
CA LYS A 283 -20.52 16.98 50.82
C LYS A 283 -20.48 16.15 52.12
N ASN A 284 -19.87 14.97 52.02
CA ASN A 284 -19.68 14.10 53.19
C ASN A 284 -18.39 14.44 53.95
N HIS A 285 -17.53 15.31 53.43
CA HIS A 285 -16.33 15.73 54.14
C HIS A 285 -16.68 16.56 55.35
N PHE A 286 -15.91 16.38 56.43
CA PHE A 286 -16.08 17.10 57.68
C PHE A 286 -16.18 18.61 57.48
N SER A 287 -15.37 19.19 56.61
CA SER A 287 -15.42 20.62 56.30
C SER A 287 -16.77 21.08 55.74
N TYR A 288 -17.36 20.33 54.82
CA TYR A 288 -18.66 20.70 54.25
C TYR A 288 -19.78 20.59 55.28
N GLN A 289 -19.84 19.49 56.03
CA GLN A 289 -20.82 19.21 57.06
C GLN A 289 -20.71 20.24 58.23
N LEU A 290 -19.47 20.56 58.61
CA LEU A 290 -19.22 21.59 59.62
C LEU A 290 -19.81 22.96 59.26
N GLY A 291 -19.61 23.36 57.98
CA GLY A 291 -20.15 24.59 57.44
C GLY A 291 -21.70 24.57 57.36
N GLU A 292 -22.28 23.42 56.97
CA GLU A 292 -23.76 23.27 57.00
C GLU A 292 -24.34 23.43 58.38
N GLU A 293 -23.77 22.77 59.37
CA GLU A 293 -24.22 22.90 60.75
C GLU A 293 -24.04 24.33 61.33
N PHE A 294 -22.92 24.99 60.92
CA PHE A 294 -22.70 26.41 61.24
C PHE A 294 -23.78 27.31 60.60
N ILE A 295 -24.17 27.09 59.38
CA ILE A 295 -25.26 27.86 58.74
C ILE A 295 -26.59 27.61 59.43
N LYS A 296 -26.87 26.36 59.83
CA LYS A 296 -28.06 26.03 60.59
C LYS A 296 -28.08 26.78 61.99
N ALA A 297 -26.95 26.75 62.70
CA ALA A 297 -26.75 27.47 63.93
C ALA A 297 -26.98 28.98 63.81
N SER A 298 -26.44 29.59 62.68
CA SER A 298 -26.63 31.02 62.44
C SER A 298 -28.08 31.43 62.16
N LYS A 299 -28.89 30.54 61.62
CA LYS A 299 -30.31 30.78 61.37
C LYS A 299 -31.12 30.72 62.66
N ASN A 300 -30.64 30.01 63.68
CA ASN A 300 -31.31 29.86 64.97
C ASN A 300 -30.54 30.52 66.14
N TRP A 301 -29.89 31.65 65.86
CA TRP A 301 -29.01 32.31 66.81
C TRP A 301 -29.73 32.77 68.08
N TYR A 302 -30.98 33.20 67.97
CA TYR A 302 -31.83 33.57 69.12
C TYR A 302 -32.15 32.40 70.06
N GLY A 303 -32.27 31.17 69.56
CA GLY A 303 -32.54 29.95 70.31
C GLY A 303 -31.28 29.25 70.82
N GLY A 304 -30.15 29.93 70.90
CA GLY A 304 -28.91 29.31 71.39
C GLY A 304 -28.17 28.42 70.30
N GLY A 305 -28.50 28.63 69.05
CA GLY A 305 -27.94 27.81 67.94
C GLY A 305 -26.40 27.73 67.89
N TYR A 306 -25.70 28.83 68.20
CA TYR A 306 -24.22 28.81 68.26
C TYR A 306 -23.72 28.02 69.51
N ILE A 307 -24.41 28.06 70.63
CA ILE A 307 -24.04 27.29 71.82
C ILE A 307 -24.18 25.79 71.53
N LYS A 308 -25.30 25.40 70.93
CA LYS A 308 -25.51 24.03 70.47
C LYS A 308 -24.49 23.56 69.49
N PHE A 309 -24.15 24.42 68.52
CA PHE A 309 -23.14 24.13 67.52
C PHE A 309 -21.76 23.78 68.11
N TRP A 310 -21.29 24.62 69.04
CA TRP A 310 -19.99 24.41 69.66
C TRP A 310 -19.96 23.22 70.62
N LEU A 311 -21.00 22.99 71.39
CA LEU A 311 -21.03 21.96 72.46
C LEU A 311 -21.48 20.60 71.95
N ILE A 312 -22.35 20.56 70.94
CA ILE A 312 -23.00 19.31 70.52
C ILE A 312 -22.69 18.96 69.09
N ASP A 313 -22.96 19.86 68.17
CA ASP A 313 -22.96 19.50 66.73
C ASP A 313 -21.53 19.20 66.21
N ILE A 314 -20.52 19.94 66.66
CA ILE A 314 -19.12 19.65 66.34
C ILE A 314 -18.66 18.28 66.85
N GLN A 315 -19.07 17.94 68.09
CA GLN A 315 -18.70 16.64 68.68
C GLN A 315 -19.38 15.48 67.96
N ASN A 316 -20.62 15.63 67.59
CA ASN A 316 -21.36 14.64 66.82
C ASN A 316 -20.73 14.45 65.40
N LEU A 317 -20.31 15.52 64.74
CA LEU A 317 -19.61 15.43 63.42
C LEU A 317 -18.24 14.76 63.54
N LYS A 318 -17.48 15.03 64.61
CA LYS A 318 -16.19 14.37 64.90
C LYS A 318 -16.30 12.88 65.14
N ARG A 319 -17.42 12.41 65.66
CA ARG A 319 -17.71 10.98 65.95
C ARG A 319 -18.14 10.24 64.68
N LYS A 320 -18.72 10.94 63.67
CA LYS A 320 -19.21 10.37 62.43
C LYS A 320 -18.13 10.28 61.30
N ASN A 321 -17.10 11.10 61.38
CA ASN A 321 -16.00 11.19 60.46
C ASN A 321 -14.69 10.62 61.03
#